data_178851f20b7e1f1e00d51a0c021d8762
#
_entry.id   178851f20b7e1f1e00d51a0c021d8762
#
_cell.length_a   1.000
_cell.length_b   1.000
_cell.length_c   1.000
_cell.angle_alpha   90.00
_cell.angle_beta   90.00
_cell.angle_gamma   90.00
#
_symmetry.space_group_name_H-M   'P 1'
#
loop_
_entity.id
_entity.type
_entity.pdbx_description
1 polymer ?
#
loop_
_entity_poly.entity_id
_entity_poly.type
_entity_poly.pdbx_seq_one_letter_code
_entity_poly.pdbx_strand_id
1 'polypeptide(L)'
;MKTERKKIRPDYYDEFGCIAGQCPITCCQEWKIAVDADTNRRWKKVLPPDTMPGCAKSQSLDQVSGDSKNCGKNLSTYTCMKDGIRVIRLDEEHRCPFLAKDKLCRLVLAYGDSILSETCTTFPREVHRFADHEEDTLMPGCPAVIDLWRHKEITFPSVVHCNADTVSYTHLTLP
;
A
#
# COMPACT_ATOMS: atom_id res chain seq x y z
N MET A 1 -10.97 11.03 31.86
CA MET A 1 -12.16 10.99 30.99
C MET A 1 -11.65 10.85 29.58
N LYS A 2 -11.93 9.74 28.88
CA LYS A 2 -11.62 9.61 27.43
C LYS A 2 -12.60 10.51 26.70
N THR A 3 -12.09 11.54 26.05
CA THR A 3 -12.92 12.40 25.19
C THR A 3 -13.23 11.61 23.92
N GLU A 4 -14.49 11.27 23.71
CA GLU A 4 -14.94 10.72 22.44
C GLU A 4 -14.75 11.78 21.36
N ARG A 5 -14.00 11.44 20.28
CA ARG A 5 -13.89 12.30 19.11
C ARG A 5 -15.00 11.97 18.13
N LYS A 6 -15.55 13.00 17.54
CA LYS A 6 -16.48 12.87 16.42
C LYS A 6 -15.73 12.34 15.21
N LYS A 7 -16.25 11.31 14.54
CA LYS A 7 -15.69 10.79 13.29
C LYS A 7 -16.65 11.11 12.15
N ILE A 8 -16.13 11.77 11.13
CA ILE A 8 -16.87 12.16 9.93
C ILE A 8 -16.39 11.29 8.78
N ARG A 9 -17.33 10.69 8.05
CA ARG A 9 -17.03 9.78 6.97
C ARG A 9 -18.04 9.97 5.85
N PRO A 10 -17.62 10.06 4.57
CA PRO A 10 -18.57 10.08 3.46
C PRO A 10 -19.29 8.75 3.34
N ASP A 11 -20.51 8.78 2.86
CA ASP A 11 -21.40 7.62 2.74
C ASP A 11 -20.86 6.52 1.81
N TYR A 12 -20.11 6.89 0.80
CA TYR A 12 -19.49 5.95 -0.15
C TYR A 12 -18.21 5.26 0.36
N TYR A 13 -17.67 5.66 1.51
CA TYR A 13 -16.36 5.19 2.00
C TYR A 13 -16.27 3.67 2.15
N ASP A 14 -17.32 3.05 2.69
CA ASP A 14 -17.36 1.62 2.94
C ASP A 14 -17.69 0.81 1.66
N GLU A 15 -18.13 1.46 0.59
CA GLU A 15 -18.39 0.84 -0.70
C GLU A 15 -17.13 0.69 -1.56
N PHE A 16 -16.04 1.35 -1.16
CA PHE A 16 -14.79 1.24 -1.91
C PHE A 16 -14.26 -0.19 -1.94
N GLY A 17 -14.05 -0.69 -3.15
CA GLY A 17 -13.34 -1.94 -3.44
C GLY A 17 -12.23 -1.71 -4.45
N CYS A 18 -11.04 -2.28 -4.20
CA CYS A 18 -9.96 -2.24 -5.18
C CYS A 18 -10.28 -3.12 -6.39
N ILE A 19 -10.19 -2.56 -7.60
CA ILE A 19 -10.44 -3.27 -8.87
C ILE A 19 -9.21 -4.03 -9.38
N ALA A 20 -8.12 -4.06 -8.60
CA ALA A 20 -6.91 -4.84 -8.81
C ALA A 20 -6.39 -4.79 -10.28
N GLY A 21 -6.28 -5.95 -10.95
CA GLY A 21 -5.78 -6.05 -12.32
C GLY A 21 -6.60 -5.31 -13.39
N GLN A 22 -7.84 -4.94 -13.08
CA GLN A 22 -8.70 -4.14 -13.99
C GLN A 22 -8.42 -2.64 -13.90
N CYS A 23 -7.57 -2.20 -12.98
CA CYS A 23 -7.25 -0.78 -12.83
C CYS A 23 -6.53 -0.25 -14.09
N PRO A 24 -6.98 0.88 -14.69
CA PRO A 24 -6.33 1.47 -15.86
C PRO A 24 -4.89 1.91 -15.57
N ILE A 25 -4.65 2.35 -14.34
CA ILE A 25 -3.32 2.65 -13.79
C ILE A 25 -3.04 1.70 -12.63
N THR A 26 -1.91 1.85 -11.95
CA THR A 26 -1.60 1.07 -10.75
C THR A 26 -1.04 1.96 -9.65
N CYS A 27 -1.46 1.73 -8.41
CA CYS A 27 -0.88 2.38 -7.24
C CYS A 27 0.51 1.84 -6.88
N CYS A 28 1.04 0.87 -7.64
CA CYS A 28 2.36 0.29 -7.44
C CYS A 28 3.45 0.97 -8.27
N GLN A 29 3.27 2.24 -8.65
CA GLN A 29 4.24 3.00 -9.44
C GLN A 29 4.20 4.51 -9.12
N GLU A 30 5.26 5.24 -9.52
CA GLU A 30 5.39 6.71 -9.55
C GLU A 30 5.43 7.43 -8.19
N TRP A 31 5.25 6.76 -7.06
CA TRP A 31 5.25 7.41 -5.76
C TRP A 31 6.03 6.66 -4.69
N LYS A 32 6.30 7.32 -3.56
CA LYS A 32 7.04 6.75 -2.43
C LYS A 32 6.15 5.81 -1.62
N ILE A 33 6.25 4.51 -1.85
CA ILE A 33 5.51 3.51 -1.08
C ILE A 33 6.27 3.25 0.22
N ALA A 34 5.80 3.82 1.31
CA ALA A 34 6.42 3.68 2.61
C ALA A 34 6.29 2.25 3.16
N VAL A 35 7.34 1.83 3.88
CA VAL A 35 7.38 0.53 4.57
C VAL A 35 7.61 0.80 6.05
N ASP A 36 6.59 0.58 6.85
CA ASP A 36 6.64 0.75 8.29
C ASP A 36 7.64 -0.20 8.97
N ALA A 37 8.04 0.13 10.20
CA ALA A 37 9.07 -0.62 10.93
C ALA A 37 8.68 -2.07 11.20
N ASP A 38 7.40 -2.33 11.47
CA ASP A 38 6.89 -3.66 11.78
C ASP A 38 6.85 -4.54 10.53
N THR A 39 6.38 -4.00 9.43
CA THR A 39 6.46 -4.65 8.12
C THR A 39 7.89 -4.96 7.75
N ASN A 40 8.82 -4.01 7.90
CA ASN A 40 10.22 -4.27 7.58
C ASN A 40 10.84 -5.36 8.47
N ARG A 41 10.46 -5.44 9.75
CA ARG A 41 10.89 -6.52 10.65
C ARG A 41 10.37 -7.90 10.18
N ARG A 42 9.12 -7.98 9.74
CA ARG A 42 8.54 -9.19 9.14
C ARG A 42 9.25 -9.57 7.84
N TRP A 43 9.46 -8.60 6.96
CA TRP A 43 10.08 -8.79 5.65
C TRP A 43 11.53 -9.29 5.71
N LYS A 44 12.27 -8.98 6.77
CA LYS A 44 13.60 -9.56 7.01
C LYS A 44 13.61 -11.07 7.18
N LYS A 45 12.46 -11.67 7.51
CA LYS A 45 12.29 -13.10 7.78
C LYS A 45 11.59 -13.85 6.64
N VAL A 46 11.14 -13.15 5.60
CA VAL A 46 10.36 -13.72 4.50
C VAL A 46 11.17 -13.69 3.22
N LEU A 47 11.24 -14.82 2.53
CA LEU A 47 11.91 -14.96 1.24
C LEU A 47 11.08 -14.24 0.15
N PRO A 48 11.71 -13.77 -0.94
CA PRO A 48 10.96 -13.32 -2.10
C PRO A 48 10.15 -14.46 -2.73
N PRO A 49 8.95 -14.17 -3.32
CA PRO A 49 8.21 -15.16 -4.08
C PRO A 49 9.03 -15.72 -5.25
N ASP A 50 8.85 -16.99 -5.58
CA ASP A 50 9.51 -17.63 -6.73
C ASP A 50 9.15 -16.98 -8.08
N THR A 51 8.01 -16.24 -8.12
CA THR A 51 7.57 -15.46 -9.27
C THR A 51 8.34 -14.13 -9.48
N MET A 52 9.23 -13.79 -8.54
CA MET A 52 10.05 -12.58 -8.68
C MET A 52 11.13 -12.80 -9.77
N PRO A 53 11.44 -11.76 -10.56
CA PRO A 53 12.55 -11.83 -11.51
C PRO A 53 13.86 -12.22 -10.79
N GLY A 54 14.53 -13.24 -11.31
CA GLY A 54 15.78 -13.75 -10.74
C GLY A 54 15.63 -14.67 -9.51
N CYS A 55 14.40 -14.95 -9.05
CA CYS A 55 14.14 -15.84 -7.90
C CYS A 55 13.55 -17.20 -8.28
N ALA A 56 13.28 -17.45 -9.56
CA ALA A 56 12.72 -18.71 -10.01
C ALA A 56 13.62 -19.88 -9.60
N LYS A 57 13.09 -20.83 -8.83
CA LYS A 57 13.74 -22.12 -8.61
C LYS A 57 13.69 -22.86 -9.93
N SER A 58 14.84 -23.13 -10.56
CA SER A 58 14.91 -23.95 -11.76
C SER A 58 14.40 -25.37 -11.46
N GLN A 59 13.21 -25.68 -11.97
CA GLN A 59 12.67 -27.06 -11.97
C GLN A 59 13.15 -27.84 -13.19
N SER A 60 14.45 -27.79 -13.51
CA SER A 60 15.00 -28.69 -14.49
C SER A 60 16.52 -28.82 -14.30
N LEU A 61 16.96 -30.07 -14.21
CA LEU A 61 18.33 -30.50 -13.96
C LEU A 61 19.31 -30.27 -15.13
N ASP A 62 18.87 -29.63 -16.22
CA ASP A 62 19.70 -29.39 -17.40
C ASP A 62 19.47 -28.00 -17.95
N GLN A 63 20.09 -27.00 -17.37
CA GLN A 63 20.65 -25.82 -18.02
C GLN A 63 21.11 -24.80 -16.97
N VAL A 64 22.37 -24.95 -16.57
CA VAL A 64 23.10 -23.89 -15.85
C VAL A 64 23.47 -22.84 -16.88
N SER A 65 22.66 -21.80 -16.98
CA SER A 65 23.10 -20.54 -17.61
C SER A 65 22.38 -19.35 -16.98
N GLY A 66 23.17 -18.60 -16.21
CA GLY A 66 23.09 -17.15 -16.07
C GLY A 66 21.95 -16.58 -15.22
N ASP A 67 22.38 -15.91 -14.15
CA ASP A 67 21.68 -14.86 -13.41
C ASP A 67 20.76 -15.20 -12.23
N SER A 68 21.11 -16.18 -11.41
CA SER A 68 20.67 -16.23 -10.00
C SER A 68 21.19 -15.08 -9.11
N LYS A 69 21.85 -14.08 -9.69
CA LYS A 69 22.53 -13.00 -8.94
C LYS A 69 21.62 -11.89 -8.46
N ASN A 70 20.35 -11.84 -8.87
CA ASN A 70 19.46 -10.71 -8.57
C ASN A 70 18.30 -10.98 -7.60
N CYS A 71 18.18 -12.19 -7.08
CA CYS A 71 17.18 -12.47 -6.05
C CYS A 71 17.64 -11.96 -4.70
N GLY A 72 16.85 -11.10 -4.07
CA GLY A 72 17.13 -10.60 -2.73
C GLY A 72 17.08 -11.73 -1.68
N LYS A 73 17.90 -11.62 -0.64
CA LYS A 73 17.94 -12.61 0.47
C LYS A 73 16.61 -12.70 1.23
N ASN A 74 15.85 -11.62 1.25
CA ASN A 74 14.53 -11.49 1.89
C ASN A 74 13.81 -10.26 1.33
N LEU A 75 12.54 -10.07 1.68
CA LEU A 75 11.73 -8.96 1.16
C LEU A 75 12.29 -7.58 1.54
N SER A 76 12.93 -7.43 2.70
CA SER A 76 13.52 -6.15 3.12
C SER A 76 14.62 -5.65 2.20
N THR A 77 15.25 -6.53 1.40
CA THR A 77 16.28 -6.15 0.42
C THR A 77 15.73 -5.32 -0.76
N TYR A 78 14.41 -5.37 -0.98
CA TYR A 78 13.71 -4.56 -1.98
C TYR A 78 13.32 -3.17 -1.47
N THR A 79 13.85 -2.75 -0.33
CA THR A 79 13.61 -1.43 0.25
C THR A 79 14.88 -0.58 0.27
N CYS A 80 14.72 0.73 0.36
CA CYS A 80 15.80 1.68 0.58
C CYS A 80 15.35 2.80 1.52
N MET A 81 16.29 3.58 2.00
CA MET A 81 16.00 4.83 2.73
C MET A 81 15.93 5.98 1.73
N LYS A 82 14.87 6.78 1.80
CA LYS A 82 14.69 8.00 1.02
C LYS A 82 14.07 9.06 1.92
N ASP A 83 14.73 10.19 2.06
CA ASP A 83 14.29 11.32 2.91
C ASP A 83 13.98 10.89 4.36
N GLY A 84 14.81 10.02 4.94
CA GLY A 84 14.65 9.53 6.30
C GLY A 84 13.56 8.45 6.48
N ILE A 85 12.84 8.08 5.42
CA ILE A 85 11.76 7.09 5.44
C ILE A 85 12.20 5.84 4.68
N ARG A 86 11.85 4.66 5.18
CA ARG A 86 12.01 3.42 4.43
C ARG A 86 10.90 3.31 3.39
N VAL A 87 11.29 3.08 2.13
CA VAL A 87 10.36 2.94 1.01
C VAL A 87 10.70 1.69 0.20
N ILE A 88 9.74 1.20 -0.56
CA ILE A 88 10.00 0.20 -1.61
C ILE A 88 10.91 0.84 -2.66
N ARG A 89 11.97 0.14 -3.05
CA ARG A 89 12.85 0.57 -4.13
C ARG A 89 12.15 0.25 -5.45
N LEU A 90 11.70 1.28 -6.15
CA LEU A 90 11.12 1.16 -7.47
C LEU A 90 12.21 0.81 -8.49
N ASP A 91 11.81 0.16 -9.59
CA ASP A 91 12.69 -0.12 -10.72
C ASP A 91 12.97 1.16 -11.55
N GLU A 92 13.68 1.01 -12.68
CA GLU A 92 14.02 2.11 -13.59
C GLU A 92 12.80 2.73 -14.27
N GLU A 93 11.70 1.99 -14.34
CA GLU A 93 10.41 2.45 -14.87
C GLU A 93 9.47 2.92 -13.74
N HIS A 94 10.02 3.22 -12.56
CA HIS A 94 9.31 3.72 -11.39
C HIS A 94 8.20 2.78 -10.88
N ARG A 95 8.34 1.48 -11.12
CA ARG A 95 7.37 0.46 -10.68
C ARG A 95 7.86 -0.29 -9.46
N CYS A 96 6.92 -0.72 -8.64
CA CYS A 96 7.17 -1.62 -7.53
C CYS A 96 7.68 -2.99 -8.04
N PRO A 97 8.78 -3.54 -7.51
CA PRO A 97 9.30 -4.83 -7.93
C PRO A 97 8.33 -5.99 -7.70
N PHE A 98 7.37 -5.80 -6.81
CA PHE A 98 6.32 -6.79 -6.52
C PHE A 98 5.11 -6.72 -7.46
N LEU A 99 5.07 -5.75 -8.38
CA LEU A 99 4.03 -5.65 -9.40
C LEU A 99 4.26 -6.71 -10.49
N ALA A 100 3.27 -7.56 -10.73
CA ALA A 100 3.27 -8.52 -11.82
C ALA A 100 2.78 -7.89 -13.14
N LYS A 101 2.96 -8.60 -14.26
CA LYS A 101 2.54 -8.12 -15.59
C LYS A 101 1.02 -7.95 -15.72
N ASP A 102 0.26 -8.72 -14.98
CA ASP A 102 -1.20 -8.67 -14.86
C ASP A 102 -1.70 -7.61 -13.89
N LYS A 103 -0.80 -6.73 -13.42
CA LYS A 103 -1.04 -5.68 -12.42
C LYS A 103 -1.43 -6.18 -11.02
N LEU A 104 -1.24 -7.45 -10.74
CA LEU A 104 -1.46 -8.00 -9.39
C LEU A 104 -0.17 -7.92 -8.56
N CYS A 105 -0.33 -7.93 -7.24
CA CYS A 105 0.79 -7.91 -6.31
C CYS A 105 1.31 -9.33 -6.06
N ARG A 106 2.57 -9.61 -6.42
CA ARG A 106 3.22 -10.91 -6.17
C ARG A 106 3.26 -11.29 -4.70
N LEU A 107 3.34 -10.30 -3.80
CA LEU A 107 3.33 -10.58 -2.36
C LEU A 107 1.98 -11.09 -1.91
N VAL A 108 0.89 -10.46 -2.37
CA VAL A 108 -0.48 -10.89 -2.05
C VAL A 108 -0.74 -12.28 -2.61
N LEU A 109 -0.35 -12.54 -3.85
CA LEU A 109 -0.51 -13.85 -4.48
C LEU A 109 0.23 -14.97 -3.74
N ALA A 110 1.40 -14.68 -3.17
CA ALA A 110 2.22 -15.68 -2.50
C ALA A 110 1.92 -15.83 -0.99
N TYR A 111 1.55 -14.76 -0.31
CA TYR A 111 1.51 -14.70 1.16
C TYR A 111 0.20 -14.11 1.72
N GLY A 112 -0.73 -13.68 0.86
CA GLY A 112 -1.96 -13.00 1.26
C GLY A 112 -1.73 -11.54 1.69
N ASP A 113 -2.81 -10.85 2.06
CA ASP A 113 -2.78 -9.40 2.34
C ASP A 113 -1.98 -9.02 3.59
N SER A 114 -1.85 -9.93 4.56
CA SER A 114 -1.14 -9.68 5.82
C SER A 114 0.35 -9.37 5.64
N ILE A 115 0.93 -9.66 4.47
CA ILE A 115 2.32 -9.35 4.15
C ILE A 115 2.54 -7.89 3.78
N LEU A 116 1.51 -7.18 3.38
CA LEU A 116 1.59 -5.81 2.88
C LEU A 116 2.09 -4.84 3.95
N SER A 117 2.68 -3.73 3.51
CA SER A 117 2.95 -2.57 4.38
C SER A 117 1.65 -1.85 4.73
N GLU A 118 1.67 -1.09 5.82
CA GLU A 118 0.55 -0.26 6.22
C GLU A 118 0.08 0.65 5.07
N THR A 119 1.02 1.27 4.35
CA THR A 119 0.73 2.10 3.17
C THR A 119 -0.05 1.33 2.11
N CYS A 120 0.39 0.11 1.76
CA CYS A 120 -0.29 -0.70 0.73
C CYS A 120 -1.66 -1.20 1.18
N THR A 121 -1.83 -1.48 2.48
CA THR A 121 -3.10 -1.93 3.05
C THR A 121 -4.11 -0.79 3.16
N THR A 122 -3.63 0.42 3.49
CA THR A 122 -4.49 1.57 3.75
C THR A 122 -4.93 2.26 2.47
N PHE A 123 -4.04 2.40 1.48
CA PHE A 123 -4.36 3.11 0.23
C PHE A 123 -5.63 2.57 -0.44
N PRO A 124 -6.55 3.41 -0.88
CA PRO A 124 -6.57 4.87 -0.95
C PRO A 124 -7.24 5.55 0.26
N ARG A 125 -7.36 4.87 1.38
CA ARG A 125 -7.97 5.42 2.59
C ARG A 125 -7.01 6.33 3.33
N GLU A 126 -7.52 7.48 3.76
CA GLU A 126 -6.79 8.45 4.58
C GLU A 126 -7.62 8.80 5.81
N VAL A 127 -6.92 9.11 6.90
CA VAL A 127 -7.53 9.60 8.15
C VAL A 127 -6.90 10.93 8.49
N HIS A 128 -7.69 11.99 8.45
CA HIS A 128 -7.27 13.32 8.86
C HIS A 128 -7.73 13.57 10.30
N ARG A 129 -6.79 13.94 11.18
CA ARG A 129 -7.07 14.16 12.60
C ARG A 129 -7.02 15.64 12.92
N PHE A 130 -8.14 16.14 13.43
CA PHE A 130 -8.29 17.52 13.90
C PHE A 130 -8.36 17.54 15.44
N ALA A 131 -8.39 18.71 16.02
CA ALA A 131 -8.42 18.87 17.48
C ALA A 131 -9.67 18.23 18.12
N ASP A 132 -10.81 18.31 17.45
CA ASP A 132 -12.14 17.95 17.93
C ASP A 132 -12.80 16.77 17.20
N HIS A 133 -12.27 16.38 16.03
CA HIS A 133 -12.83 15.29 15.21
C HIS A 133 -11.77 14.58 14.36
N GLU A 134 -12.17 13.49 13.74
CA GLU A 134 -11.43 12.79 12.68
C GLU A 134 -12.28 12.75 11.40
N GLU A 135 -11.61 12.82 10.25
CA GLU A 135 -12.25 12.64 8.95
C GLU A 135 -11.61 11.47 8.21
N ASP A 136 -12.43 10.49 7.83
CA ASP A 136 -12.02 9.44 6.91
C ASP A 136 -12.30 9.90 5.48
N THR A 137 -11.32 9.76 4.60
CA THR A 137 -11.46 10.09 3.18
C THR A 137 -10.88 9.00 2.28
N LEU A 138 -11.17 9.10 0.99
CA LEU A 138 -10.55 8.30 -0.06
C LEU A 138 -9.78 9.21 -1.01
N MET A 139 -8.51 8.87 -1.28
CA MET A 139 -7.65 9.66 -2.16
C MET A 139 -8.14 9.67 -3.61
N PRO A 140 -8.22 10.85 -4.26
CA PRO A 140 -8.62 10.97 -5.67
C PRO A 140 -7.58 10.40 -6.66
N GLY A 141 -6.38 10.06 -6.20
CA GLY A 141 -5.37 9.37 -7.02
C GLY A 141 -5.73 7.94 -7.40
N CYS A 142 -6.82 7.39 -6.84
CA CYS A 142 -7.31 6.05 -7.18
C CYS A 142 -8.47 6.12 -8.20
N PRO A 143 -8.36 5.49 -9.39
CA PRO A 143 -9.44 5.49 -10.39
C PRO A 143 -10.77 4.95 -9.88
N ALA A 144 -10.74 3.91 -9.07
CA ALA A 144 -11.96 3.35 -8.49
C ALA A 144 -12.68 4.34 -7.54
N VAL A 145 -11.93 5.22 -6.87
CA VAL A 145 -12.51 6.31 -6.06
C VAL A 145 -13.16 7.36 -6.96
N ILE A 146 -12.49 7.73 -8.06
CA ILE A 146 -13.07 8.68 -9.04
C ILE A 146 -14.36 8.13 -9.62
N ASP A 147 -14.41 6.83 -9.94
CA ASP A 147 -15.62 6.21 -10.45
C ASP A 147 -16.77 6.22 -9.41
N LEU A 148 -16.48 6.00 -8.13
CA LEU A 148 -17.47 6.16 -7.06
C LEU A 148 -18.03 7.59 -7.03
N TRP A 149 -17.15 8.60 -7.09
CA TRP A 149 -17.57 10.01 -7.05
C TRP A 149 -18.40 10.42 -8.25
N ARG A 150 -18.17 9.83 -9.42
CA ARG A 150 -18.92 10.13 -10.65
C ARG A 150 -20.36 9.65 -10.60
N HIS A 151 -20.64 8.62 -9.83
CA HIS A 151 -21.91 7.92 -9.83
C HIS A 151 -22.74 8.14 -8.56
N LYS A 152 -22.25 8.94 -7.61
CA LYS A 152 -22.91 9.19 -6.33
C LYS A 152 -22.96 10.67 -5.99
N GLU A 153 -24.08 11.06 -5.43
CA GLU A 153 -24.14 12.30 -4.65
C GLU A 153 -23.40 12.08 -3.34
N ILE A 154 -22.44 12.95 -3.05
CA ILE A 154 -21.58 12.82 -1.86
C ILE A 154 -22.31 13.44 -0.68
N THR A 155 -22.62 12.63 0.31
CA THR A 155 -23.18 13.06 1.59
C THR A 155 -22.30 12.62 2.74
N PHE A 156 -22.44 13.25 3.90
CA PHE A 156 -21.72 12.92 5.13
C PHE A 156 -22.70 12.61 6.27
N PRO A 157 -23.51 11.56 6.15
CA PRO A 157 -24.59 11.29 7.11
C PRO A 157 -24.08 10.78 8.45
N SER A 158 -22.85 10.30 8.53
CA SER A 158 -22.40 9.51 9.67
C SER A 158 -21.45 10.28 10.55
N VAL A 159 -21.94 10.65 11.75
CA VAL A 159 -21.09 10.99 12.88
C VAL A 159 -20.94 9.75 13.72
N VAL A 160 -19.82 9.06 13.60
CA VAL A 160 -19.47 7.94 14.46
C VAL A 160 -18.60 8.46 15.60
N HIS A 161 -18.97 8.17 16.86
CA HIS A 161 -18.14 8.51 18.00
C HIS A 161 -17.04 7.46 18.16
N CYS A 162 -15.78 7.86 18.15
CA CYS A 162 -14.64 7.00 18.39
C CYS A 162 -13.85 7.42 19.63
N ASN A 163 -13.31 6.45 20.36
CA ASN A 163 -12.45 6.72 21.49
C ASN A 163 -11.11 7.30 21.04
N ALA A 164 -10.74 8.44 21.58
CA ALA A 164 -9.51 9.14 21.24
C ALA A 164 -8.30 8.53 21.97
N ASP A 165 -7.58 7.63 21.33
CA ASP A 165 -6.21 7.30 21.72
C ASP A 165 -5.28 7.57 20.53
N THR A 166 -4.36 8.51 20.75
CA THR A 166 -3.20 8.86 19.93
C THR A 166 -3.42 9.81 18.74
N VAL A 167 -2.92 11.02 18.89
CA VAL A 167 -2.78 12.02 17.83
C VAL A 167 -1.47 11.79 17.10
N SER A 168 -1.54 11.42 15.83
CA SER A 168 -0.39 11.45 14.94
C SER A 168 -0.63 12.53 13.87
N TYR A 169 0.17 13.60 13.91
CA TYR A 169 0.13 14.63 12.87
C TYR A 169 1.04 14.23 11.72
N THR A 170 0.46 13.97 10.57
CA THR A 170 1.21 13.99 9.31
C THR A 170 0.90 15.31 8.62
N HIS A 171 1.70 16.34 8.87
CA HIS A 171 1.70 17.54 8.05
C HIS A 171 2.43 17.22 6.74
N LEU A 172 1.68 17.09 5.66
CA LEU A 172 2.20 17.34 4.33
C LEU A 172 2.20 18.87 4.13
N THR A 173 3.30 19.52 4.46
CA THR A 173 3.55 20.87 3.95
C THR A 173 3.88 20.72 2.46
N LEU A 174 2.97 21.17 1.62
CA LEU A 174 3.25 21.45 0.21
C LEU A 174 4.26 22.62 0.15
N PRO A 175 5.21 22.58 -0.80
CA PRO A 175 6.17 23.66 -1.02
C PRO A 175 5.50 24.95 -1.47
#